data_9c2df07c89a502e7643ae569687ee678
#
_entry.id   9c2df07c89a502e7643ae569687ee678
#
_cell.length_a   1.000
_cell.length_b   1.000
_cell.length_c   1.000
_cell.angle_alpha   90.00
_cell.angle_beta   90.00
_cell.angle_gamma   90.00
#
_symmetry.space_group_name_H-M   'P 1'
#
loop_
_entity.id
_entity.type
_entity.pdbx_description
1 polymer ?
#
loop_
_entity_poly.entity_id
_entity_poly.type
_entity_poly.pdbx_seq_one_letter_code
_entity_poly.pdbx_strand_id
1 'polypeptide(L)' 'MTITECNSPVAENIARIIAEKGLKQVHISEKAGYNAQNLSDMIHGRKLIKVSDLIRIAAALDVDAKCLL' A
#
# COMPACT_ATOMS: atom_id res chain seq x y z
N MET A 1 3.08 16.01 -14.69
CA MET A 1 2.57 14.90 -13.85
C MET A 1 2.74 15.25 -12.39
N THR A 2 1.72 15.06 -11.59
CA THR A 2 1.77 15.36 -10.17
C THR A 2 2.25 14.15 -9.37
N ILE A 3 2.67 14.40 -8.12
CA ILE A 3 3.06 13.31 -7.21
C ILE A 3 1.87 12.36 -6.98
N THR A 4 0.67 12.91 -6.91
CA THR A 4 -0.55 12.11 -6.75
C THR A 4 -0.73 11.12 -7.90
N GLU A 5 -0.50 11.57 -9.12
CA GLU A 5 -0.56 10.70 -10.29
C GLU A 5 0.47 9.58 -10.24
N CYS A 6 1.68 9.90 -9.79
CA CYS A 6 2.75 8.90 -9.65
C CYS A 6 2.40 7.84 -8.60
N ASN A 7 1.67 8.23 -7.54
CA ASN A 7 1.30 7.33 -6.45
C ASN A 7 0.01 6.56 -6.69
N SER A 8 -0.87 7.05 -7.56
CA SER A 8 -2.17 6.43 -7.81
C SER A 8 -2.09 4.96 -8.21
N PRO A 9 -1.24 4.57 -9.19
CA PRO A 9 -1.14 3.15 -9.55
C PRO A 9 -0.69 2.27 -8.40
N VAL A 10 0.24 2.77 -7.57
CA VAL A 10 0.72 2.02 -6.42
C VAL A 10 -0.40 1.81 -5.40
N ALA A 11 -1.11 2.86 -5.06
CA ALA A 11 -2.23 2.80 -4.11
C ALA A 11 -3.31 1.84 -4.60
N GLU A 12 -3.68 1.96 -5.87
CA GLU A 12 -4.68 1.08 -6.49
C GLU A 12 -4.23 -0.38 -6.49
N ASN A 13 -2.96 -0.62 -6.78
CA ASN A 13 -2.41 -1.98 -6.80
C ASN A 13 -2.43 -2.59 -5.40
N ILE A 14 -2.10 -1.83 -4.36
CA ILE A 14 -2.16 -2.29 -2.98
C ILE A 14 -3.59 -2.69 -2.62
N ALA A 15 -4.56 -1.83 -2.90
CA ALA A 15 -5.97 -2.10 -2.61
C ALA A 15 -6.46 -3.35 -3.35
N ARG A 16 -6.07 -3.48 -4.62
CA ARG A 16 -6.47 -4.63 -5.44
C ARG A 16 -5.93 -5.93 -4.87
N ILE A 17 -4.65 -5.96 -4.50
CA ILE A 17 -4.02 -7.17 -3.97
C ILE A 17 -4.65 -7.56 -2.63
N ILE A 18 -4.94 -6.59 -1.77
CA ILE A 18 -5.63 -6.85 -0.52
C ILE A 18 -6.99 -7.52 -0.79
N ALA A 19 -7.74 -6.99 -1.74
CA ALA A 19 -9.04 -7.54 -2.10
C ALA A 19 -8.92 -8.93 -2.73
N GLU A 20 -7.99 -9.11 -3.66
CA GLU A 20 -7.80 -10.39 -4.36
C GLU A 20 -7.40 -11.51 -3.40
N LYS A 21 -6.56 -11.19 -2.42
CA LYS A 21 -6.11 -12.19 -1.43
C LYS A 21 -7.09 -12.36 -0.28
N GLY A 22 -8.16 -11.58 -0.23
CA GLY A 22 -9.13 -11.63 0.85
C GLY A 22 -8.57 -11.22 2.20
N LEU A 23 -7.62 -10.30 2.20
CA LEU A 23 -6.96 -9.84 3.42
C LEU A 23 -7.69 -8.65 4.03
N LYS A 24 -7.47 -8.43 5.31
CA LYS A 24 -8.00 -7.26 5.99
C LYS A 24 -6.93 -6.16 6.02
N GLN A 25 -7.32 -4.96 5.66
CA GLN A 25 -6.42 -3.81 5.62
C GLN A 25 -5.73 -3.57 6.97
N VAL A 26 -6.47 -3.75 8.07
CA VAL A 26 -5.92 -3.56 9.40
C VAL A 26 -4.79 -4.54 9.70
N HIS A 27 -4.91 -5.78 9.25
CA HIS A 27 -3.86 -6.79 9.44
C HIS A 27 -2.60 -6.42 8.66
N ILE A 28 -2.78 -5.93 7.44
CA ILE A 28 -1.64 -5.52 6.61
C ILE A 28 -0.94 -4.30 7.22
N SER A 29 -1.69 -3.35 7.75
CA SER A 29 -1.09 -2.20 8.41
C SER A 29 -0.22 -2.62 9.59
N GLU A 30 -0.71 -3.53 10.42
CA GLU A 30 0.04 -4.03 11.57
C GLU A 30 1.32 -4.75 11.13
N LYS A 31 1.22 -5.61 10.12
CA LYS A 31 2.39 -6.35 9.61
C LYS A 31 3.44 -5.41 9.02
N ALA A 32 3.02 -4.33 8.41
CA ALA A 32 3.93 -3.35 7.81
C ALA A 32 4.46 -2.33 8.83
N GLY A 33 3.95 -2.34 10.05
CA GLY A 33 4.39 -1.42 11.09
C GLY A 33 3.70 -0.07 11.06
N TYR A 34 2.48 -0.02 10.52
CA TYR A 34 1.66 1.20 10.49
C TYR A 34 0.42 1.03 11.33
N ASN A 35 -0.22 2.14 11.69
CA ASN A 35 -1.58 2.05 12.22
C ASN A 35 -2.56 2.01 11.03
N ALA A 36 -3.80 1.61 11.30
CA ALA A 36 -4.80 1.44 10.25
C ALA A 36 -5.07 2.74 9.49
N GLN A 37 -5.03 3.87 10.18
CA GLN A 37 -5.28 5.17 9.55
C GLN A 37 -4.18 5.54 8.55
N ASN A 38 -2.93 5.27 8.89
CA ASN A 38 -1.80 5.57 7.98
C ASN A 38 -1.91 4.78 6.68
N LEU A 39 -2.19 3.49 6.76
CA LEU A 39 -2.33 2.69 5.56
C LEU A 39 -3.53 3.12 4.74
N SER A 40 -4.64 3.41 5.41
CA SER A 40 -5.84 3.91 4.75
C SER A 40 -5.56 5.20 3.99
N ASP A 41 -4.82 6.13 4.60
CA ASP A 41 -4.46 7.38 3.96
C ASP A 41 -3.60 7.16 2.72
N MET A 42 -2.67 6.22 2.78
CA MET A 42 -1.83 5.88 1.63
C MET A 42 -2.68 5.32 0.48
N ILE A 43 -3.59 4.40 0.79
CA ILE A 43 -4.44 3.75 -0.20
C ILE A 43 -5.41 4.76 -0.84
N HIS A 44 -5.88 5.73 -0.08
CA HIS A 44 -6.82 6.74 -0.58
C HIS A 44 -6.15 7.98 -1.14
N GLY A 45 -4.83 7.98 -1.25
CA GLY A 45 -4.10 9.09 -1.86
C GLY A 45 -3.93 10.30 -0.97
N ARG A 46 -4.22 10.19 0.32
CA ARG A 46 -4.07 11.30 1.27
C ARG A 46 -2.67 11.38 1.86
N LYS A 47 -1.86 10.35 1.67
CA LYS A 47 -0.49 10.31 2.17
C LYS A 47 0.41 9.73 1.09
N LEU A 48 1.57 10.36 0.90
CA LEU A 48 2.55 9.92 -0.08
C LEU A 48 3.14 8.57 0.32
N ILE A 49 3.28 7.68 -0.65
CA ILE A 49 3.93 6.38 -0.45
C ILE A 49 5.37 6.50 -0.91
N LYS A 50 6.29 6.39 0.04
CA LYS A 50 7.72 6.43 -0.26
C LYS A 50 8.23 5.05 -0.63
N VAL A 51 9.44 4.97 -1.18
CA VAL A 51 10.04 3.69 -1.55
C VAL A 51 10.14 2.75 -0.33
N SER A 52 10.52 3.28 0.83
CA SER A 52 10.60 2.49 2.06
C SER A 52 9.22 1.93 2.44
N ASP A 53 8.17 2.73 2.26
CA ASP A 53 6.79 2.29 2.53
C ASP A 53 6.39 1.17 1.56
N LEU A 54 6.73 1.33 0.28
CA LEU A 54 6.43 0.35 -0.75
C LEU A 54 7.03 -1.01 -0.39
N ILE A 55 8.29 -1.03 0.03
CA ILE A 55 8.99 -2.25 0.41
C ILE A 55 8.32 -2.90 1.62
N ARG A 56 7.97 -2.11 2.64
CA ARG A 56 7.32 -2.62 3.86
C ARG A 56 5.94 -3.22 3.55
N ILE A 57 5.16 -2.53 2.73
CA ILE A 57 3.82 -2.99 2.36
C ILE A 57 3.91 -4.26 1.51
N ALA A 58 4.84 -4.31 0.55
CA ALA A 58 5.04 -5.49 -0.28
C ALA A 58 5.40 -6.71 0.57
N ALA A 59 6.27 -6.52 1.57
CA ALA A 59 6.64 -7.61 2.48
C ALA A 59 5.43 -8.09 3.28
N ALA A 60 4.59 -7.16 3.75
CA ALA A 60 3.39 -7.49 4.50
C ALA A 60 2.38 -8.25 3.63
N LEU A 61 2.31 -7.93 2.35
CA LEU A 61 1.43 -8.60 1.39
C LEU A 61 2.02 -9.90 0.84
N ASP A 62 3.28 -10.18 1.15
CA ASP A 62 4.01 -11.34 0.66
C ASP A 62 4.11 -11.34 -0.87
N VAL A 63 4.42 -10.19 -1.45
CA VAL A 63 4.62 -10.02 -2.89
C VAL A 63 5.89 -9.23 -3.13
N ASP A 64 6.37 -9.29 -4.38
CA ASP A 64 7.50 -8.48 -4.81
C ASP A 64 7.08 -7.01 -4.88
N ALA A 65 7.97 -6.10 -4.48
CA ALA A 65 7.65 -4.67 -4.52
C ALA A 65 7.26 -4.21 -5.92
N LYS A 66 7.86 -4.78 -6.95
CA LYS A 66 7.52 -4.43 -8.34
C LYS A 66 6.08 -4.80 -8.72
N CYS A 67 5.44 -5.68 -7.97
CA CYS A 67 4.03 -6.00 -8.21
C CYS A 67 3.12 -4.84 -7.86
N LEU A 68 3.61 -3.88 -7.11
CA LEU A 68 2.84 -2.69 -6.71
C LEU A 68 3.05 -1.52 -7.66
N LEU A 69 4.00 -1.60 -8.57
CA LEU A 69 4.34 -0.50 -9.47
C LEU A 69 3.45 -0.42 -10.72
#